data_1a577604120de3c1a8a9e7440620d802
#
_entry.id   1a577604120de3c1a8a9e7440620d802
#
_cell.length_a   1.000
_cell.length_b   1.000
_cell.length_c   1.000
_cell.angle_alpha   90.00
_cell.angle_beta   90.00
_cell.angle_gamma   90.00
#
_symmetry.space_group_name_H-M   'P 1'
#
loop_
_entity.id
_entity.type
_entity.pdbx_description
1 polymer ?
#
loop_
_entity_poly.entity_id
_entity_poly.type
_entity_poly.pdbx_seq_one_letter_code
_entity_poly.pdbx_strand_id
1 'polypeptide(L)'
;MFKLRATLLATAVAALAAVAAPATASAKYSVPYGSAALGDAIWNETWEPESVEGANNGCKPSSAHPYPVVLVHATAADEGSNWVTLAPLLANEGYCVYAFNYGETAASLPIIPFITPGRIDGLGHIEHSAEELRSFVNSVLSKTKAAKVDLVGHSQGGMMPNYYIKLLGGSAKVNELIGLAPSNHGTTLDGLTTYLEVFPFAGEIIGGLLELLGAPSLPEQEQGSAFMKKLFGSGEPVVAGVRYVVIETEHDEVVTPYANAFLSGSGVTNITIQSQCPKDPVAHIGMFDDSPSLQNVLNQLSSSPNPSFKASCTNYGQGI
;
A
#
# COMPACT_ATOMS: atom_id res chain seq x y z
N MET A 1 -88.93 -11.12 20.71
CA MET A 1 -88.03 -10.89 19.56
C MET A 1 -86.89 -9.99 20.01
N PHE A 2 -85.73 -10.53 20.47
CA PHE A 2 -84.58 -9.76 20.89
C PHE A 2 -83.52 -9.82 19.77
N LYS A 3 -83.12 -8.67 19.27
CA LYS A 3 -82.05 -8.50 18.28
C LYS A 3 -80.78 -8.20 19.02
N LEU A 4 -79.83 -9.16 19.02
CA LEU A 4 -78.43 -8.96 19.47
C LEU A 4 -77.70 -8.15 18.40
N ARG A 5 -77.08 -7.05 18.78
CA ARG A 5 -76.06 -6.32 17.97
C ARG A 5 -74.67 -6.76 18.43
N ALA A 6 -73.94 -7.38 17.55
CA ALA A 6 -72.56 -7.68 17.76
C ALA A 6 -71.70 -6.48 17.36
N THR A 7 -70.92 -5.95 18.30
CA THR A 7 -69.97 -4.89 18.09
C THR A 7 -68.61 -5.52 17.85
N LEU A 8 -68.06 -5.36 16.62
CA LEU A 8 -66.69 -5.77 16.28
C LEU A 8 -65.72 -4.68 16.75
N LEU A 9 -64.83 -5.00 17.72
CA LEU A 9 -63.66 -4.20 18.04
C LEU A 9 -62.53 -4.60 17.08
N ALA A 10 -62.11 -3.67 16.26
CA ALA A 10 -60.88 -3.81 15.48
C ALA A 10 -59.68 -3.29 16.29
N THR A 11 -58.83 -4.17 16.73
CA THR A 11 -57.53 -3.83 17.35
C THR A 11 -56.51 -3.61 16.28
N ALA A 12 -56.06 -2.35 16.09
CA ALA A 12 -54.96 -2.00 15.25
C ALA A 12 -53.64 -2.28 15.99
N VAL A 13 -52.87 -3.28 15.54
CA VAL A 13 -51.49 -3.51 15.99
C VAL A 13 -50.58 -2.60 15.20
N ALA A 14 -50.05 -1.57 15.83
CA ALA A 14 -48.99 -0.73 15.25
C ALA A 14 -47.65 -1.47 15.41
N ALA A 15 -47.11 -1.97 14.30
CA ALA A 15 -45.77 -2.50 14.27
C ALA A 15 -44.77 -1.32 14.28
N LEU A 16 -44.09 -1.09 15.41
CA LEU A 16 -42.89 -0.24 15.46
C LEU A 16 -41.75 -0.98 14.76
N ALA A 17 -41.39 -0.54 13.56
CA ALA A 17 -40.12 -0.92 12.94
C ALA A 17 -39.00 -0.15 13.67
N ALA A 18 -38.31 -0.84 14.56
CA ALA A 18 -37.07 -0.32 15.12
C ALA A 18 -35.99 -0.27 14.01
N VAL A 19 -35.70 0.93 13.52
CA VAL A 19 -34.52 1.18 12.68
C VAL A 19 -33.32 1.01 13.58
N ALA A 20 -32.67 -0.17 13.52
CA ALA A 20 -31.38 -0.35 14.15
C ALA A 20 -30.38 0.59 13.49
N ALA A 21 -29.92 1.59 14.23
CA ALA A 21 -28.75 2.38 13.81
C ALA A 21 -27.56 1.40 13.62
N PRO A 22 -26.76 1.56 12.58
CA PRO A 22 -25.54 0.75 12.44
C PRO A 22 -24.70 0.97 13.69
N ALA A 23 -24.38 -0.10 14.41
CA ALA A 23 -23.42 -0.05 15.49
C ALA A 23 -22.08 0.36 14.83
N THR A 24 -21.55 1.50 15.22
CA THR A 24 -20.18 1.88 14.88
C THR A 24 -19.28 0.84 15.55
N ALA A 25 -18.72 -0.06 14.76
CA ALA A 25 -17.72 -0.99 15.26
C ALA A 25 -16.59 -0.16 15.85
N SER A 26 -16.25 -0.39 17.12
CA SER A 26 -15.06 0.24 17.71
C SER A 26 -13.84 -0.24 16.93
N ALA A 27 -12.93 0.69 16.59
CA ALA A 27 -11.67 0.34 15.96
C ALA A 27 -10.95 -0.74 16.78
N LYS A 28 -10.55 -1.81 16.13
CA LYS A 28 -9.90 -2.96 16.79
C LYS A 28 -8.42 -2.71 17.02
N TYR A 29 -7.80 -1.93 16.13
CA TYR A 29 -6.37 -1.64 16.12
C TYR A 29 -6.12 -0.15 16.29
N SER A 30 -5.00 0.20 16.94
CA SER A 30 -4.49 1.58 16.94
C SER A 30 -4.01 1.96 15.53
N VAL A 31 -4.21 3.21 15.15
CA VAL A 31 -3.73 3.74 13.86
C VAL A 31 -2.83 4.93 14.17
N PRO A 32 -1.50 4.72 14.22
CA PRO A 32 -0.55 5.77 14.52
C PRO A 32 -0.34 6.70 13.30
N TYR A 33 0.01 7.96 13.54
CA TYR A 33 0.39 8.94 12.52
C TYR A 33 1.59 9.77 12.99
N GLY A 34 2.35 10.34 12.06
CA GLY A 34 3.46 11.23 12.35
C GLY A 34 4.53 10.58 13.20
N SER A 35 4.99 11.25 14.26
CA SER A 35 6.08 10.74 15.13
C SER A 35 5.75 9.42 15.83
N ALA A 36 4.48 9.13 16.09
CA ALA A 36 4.08 7.84 16.64
C ALA A 36 4.25 6.73 15.62
N ALA A 37 3.81 6.94 14.38
CA ALA A 37 4.00 5.99 13.29
C ALA A 37 5.49 5.74 13.01
N LEU A 38 6.31 6.79 12.99
CA LEU A 38 7.76 6.66 12.82
C LEU A 38 8.38 5.84 13.96
N GLY A 39 7.94 6.06 15.20
CA GLY A 39 8.39 5.27 16.35
C GLY A 39 8.04 3.80 16.23
N ASP A 40 6.81 3.49 15.83
CA ASP A 40 6.34 2.12 15.62
C ASP A 40 7.05 1.46 14.43
N ALA A 41 7.29 2.22 13.34
CA ALA A 41 8.04 1.73 12.19
C ALA A 41 9.47 1.32 12.57
N ILE A 42 10.21 2.18 13.28
CA ILE A 42 11.57 1.87 13.78
C ILE A 42 11.56 0.67 14.73
N TRP A 43 10.56 0.60 15.61
CA TRP A 43 10.43 -0.55 16.50
C TRP A 43 10.21 -1.85 15.72
N ASN A 44 9.27 -1.86 14.79
CA ASN A 44 8.93 -3.06 14.03
C ASN A 44 10.10 -3.48 13.12
N GLU A 45 10.75 -2.55 12.41
CA GLU A 45 11.94 -2.83 11.61
C GLU A 45 13.05 -3.49 12.45
N THR A 46 13.15 -3.10 13.72
CA THR A 46 14.17 -3.62 14.62
C THR A 46 13.79 -4.97 15.25
N TRP A 47 12.52 -5.15 15.64
CA TRP A 47 12.09 -6.25 16.50
C TRP A 47 11.04 -7.17 15.87
N GLU A 48 10.23 -6.68 14.95
CA GLU A 48 9.10 -7.38 14.36
C GLU A 48 9.02 -7.22 12.81
N PRO A 49 10.12 -7.42 12.07
CA PRO A 49 10.16 -7.13 10.63
C PRO A 49 9.23 -8.02 9.79
N GLU A 50 8.74 -9.12 10.37
CA GLU A 50 7.86 -10.09 9.70
C GLU A 50 6.39 -9.99 10.14
N SER A 51 6.01 -8.89 10.80
CA SER A 51 4.64 -8.72 11.27
C SER A 51 4.20 -7.28 11.38
N VAL A 52 2.94 -7.02 11.10
CA VAL A 52 2.30 -5.72 11.31
C VAL A 52 0.87 -5.93 11.81
N GLU A 53 0.42 -5.09 12.75
CA GLU A 53 -0.95 -5.12 13.23
C GLU A 53 -1.95 -4.93 12.08
N GLY A 54 -3.01 -5.71 12.08
CA GLY A 54 -4.06 -5.63 11.07
C GLY A 54 -3.86 -6.52 9.85
N ALA A 55 -2.63 -6.96 9.53
CA ALA A 55 -2.36 -7.85 8.40
C ALA A 55 -2.24 -9.33 8.80
N ASN A 56 -2.32 -10.22 7.82
CA ASN A 56 -2.06 -11.66 7.92
C ASN A 56 -2.92 -12.44 8.95
N ASN A 57 -4.04 -11.89 9.40
CA ASN A 57 -4.90 -12.43 10.47
C ASN A 57 -5.87 -13.55 10.02
N GLY A 58 -5.67 -14.17 8.85
CA GLY A 58 -6.50 -15.26 8.37
C GLY A 58 -7.95 -14.87 8.07
N CYS A 59 -8.20 -13.62 7.69
CA CYS A 59 -9.51 -13.06 7.37
C CYS A 59 -10.13 -13.66 6.10
N LYS A 60 -11.42 -13.43 5.93
CA LYS A 60 -12.15 -13.72 4.70
C LYS A 60 -12.70 -12.41 4.14
N PRO A 61 -12.52 -12.15 2.84
CA PRO A 61 -13.15 -11.00 2.20
C PRO A 61 -14.65 -11.00 2.38
N SER A 62 -15.22 -9.82 2.56
CA SER A 62 -16.67 -9.61 2.71
C SER A 62 -17.30 -9.24 1.37
N SER A 63 -18.63 -9.18 1.31
CA SER A 63 -19.32 -8.66 0.13
C SER A 63 -19.08 -7.15 -0.10
N ALA A 64 -18.78 -6.40 0.96
CA ALA A 64 -18.42 -4.99 0.86
C ALA A 64 -16.99 -4.80 0.32
N HIS A 65 -16.07 -5.72 0.69
CA HIS A 65 -14.66 -5.72 0.29
C HIS A 65 -14.31 -7.11 -0.27
N PRO A 66 -14.68 -7.38 -1.55
CA PRO A 66 -14.60 -8.73 -2.12
C PRO A 66 -13.18 -9.17 -2.46
N TYR A 67 -12.24 -8.24 -2.53
CA TYR A 67 -10.85 -8.51 -2.84
C TYR A 67 -9.97 -8.26 -1.61
N PRO A 68 -9.10 -9.20 -1.23
CA PRO A 68 -8.11 -8.95 -0.19
C PRO A 68 -7.09 -7.92 -0.69
N VAL A 69 -6.64 -7.05 0.21
CA VAL A 69 -5.58 -6.07 -0.05
C VAL A 69 -4.24 -6.70 0.26
N VAL A 70 -3.31 -6.65 -0.68
CA VAL A 70 -1.91 -7.07 -0.51
C VAL A 70 -1.03 -5.84 -0.49
N LEU A 71 -0.32 -5.64 0.60
CA LEU A 71 0.59 -4.53 0.86
C LEU A 71 2.01 -4.92 0.43
N VAL A 72 2.67 -4.06 -0.35
CA VAL A 72 4.00 -4.29 -0.95
C VAL A 72 4.93 -3.16 -0.55
N HIS A 73 5.88 -3.45 0.35
CA HIS A 73 6.74 -2.45 0.98
C HIS A 73 7.75 -1.80 0.02
N ALA A 74 8.40 -0.74 0.47
CA ALA A 74 9.44 -0.01 -0.27
C ALA A 74 10.77 -0.76 -0.30
N THR A 75 11.74 -0.25 -1.08
CA THR A 75 13.15 -0.65 -1.00
C THR A 75 13.67 -0.40 0.42
N ALA A 76 14.53 -1.27 0.92
CA ALA A 76 15.15 -1.15 2.25
C ALA A 76 14.13 -0.94 3.40
N ALA A 77 12.96 -1.52 3.28
CA ALA A 77 11.92 -1.58 4.30
C ALA A 77 11.48 -3.04 4.47
N ASP A 78 10.48 -3.27 5.30
CA ASP A 78 9.85 -4.58 5.50
C ASP A 78 8.33 -4.42 5.74
N GLU A 79 7.60 -5.55 5.82
CA GLU A 79 6.16 -5.50 6.08
C GLU A 79 5.81 -4.92 7.45
N GLY A 80 6.70 -5.09 8.42
CA GLY A 80 6.51 -4.61 9.78
C GLY A 80 6.59 -3.08 9.88
N SER A 81 7.58 -2.48 9.21
CA SER A 81 7.85 -1.04 9.30
C SER A 81 6.98 -0.21 8.35
N ASN A 82 6.82 -0.64 7.11
CA ASN A 82 6.18 0.20 6.07
C ASN A 82 4.66 0.35 6.25
N TRP A 83 4.01 -0.53 7.03
CA TRP A 83 2.56 -0.61 7.04
C TRP A 83 1.91 -0.38 8.41
N VAL A 84 2.67 0.19 9.38
CA VAL A 84 2.21 0.44 10.75
C VAL A 84 0.94 1.29 10.82
N THR A 85 0.68 2.15 9.85
CA THR A 85 -0.52 2.99 9.76
C THR A 85 -1.59 2.37 8.87
N LEU A 86 -1.22 1.97 7.63
CA LEU A 86 -2.21 1.56 6.64
C LEU A 86 -2.82 0.18 6.94
N ALA A 87 -2.05 -0.79 7.43
CA ALA A 87 -2.58 -2.12 7.70
C ALA A 87 -3.67 -2.12 8.78
N PRO A 88 -3.46 -1.52 9.98
CA PRO A 88 -4.51 -1.40 10.98
C PRO A 88 -5.68 -0.52 10.52
N LEU A 89 -5.44 0.55 9.75
CA LEU A 89 -6.48 1.40 9.18
C LEU A 89 -7.42 0.58 8.29
N LEU A 90 -6.88 -0.14 7.31
CA LEU A 90 -7.66 -0.99 6.42
C LEU A 90 -8.39 -2.12 7.16
N ALA A 91 -7.76 -2.74 8.14
CA ALA A 91 -8.37 -3.80 8.94
C ALA A 91 -9.54 -3.28 9.79
N ASN A 92 -9.45 -2.07 10.33
CA ASN A 92 -10.54 -1.39 11.04
C ASN A 92 -11.72 -1.08 10.12
N GLU A 93 -11.46 -0.75 8.85
CA GLU A 93 -12.48 -0.53 7.81
C GLU A 93 -13.06 -1.85 7.26
N GLY A 94 -12.60 -3.01 7.76
CA GLY A 94 -13.15 -4.32 7.42
C GLY A 94 -12.55 -4.96 6.17
N TYR A 95 -11.43 -4.43 5.65
CA TYR A 95 -10.68 -5.09 4.60
C TYR A 95 -9.93 -6.32 5.12
N CYS A 96 -9.73 -7.28 4.23
CA CYS A 96 -8.89 -8.44 4.47
C CYS A 96 -7.48 -8.13 4.00
N VAL A 97 -6.56 -7.86 4.93
CA VAL A 97 -5.23 -7.32 4.66
C VAL A 97 -4.16 -8.41 4.76
N TYR A 98 -3.27 -8.41 3.80
CA TYR A 98 -2.07 -9.24 3.74
C TYR A 98 -0.85 -8.38 3.46
N ALA A 99 0.28 -8.73 4.04
CA ALA A 99 1.58 -8.12 3.79
C ALA A 99 2.64 -9.22 3.72
N PHE A 100 3.79 -8.95 3.12
CA PHE A 100 4.89 -9.90 3.01
C PHE A 100 6.21 -9.21 2.75
N ASN A 101 7.29 -9.84 3.13
CA ASN A 101 8.65 -9.44 2.79
C ASN A 101 9.10 -10.07 1.48
N TYR A 102 9.88 -9.34 0.69
CA TYR A 102 10.39 -9.74 -0.61
C TYR A 102 11.76 -9.16 -0.88
N GLY A 103 12.50 -9.77 -1.81
CA GLY A 103 13.78 -9.25 -2.27
C GLY A 103 14.87 -9.32 -1.22
N GLU A 104 14.89 -10.38 -0.40
CA GLU A 104 15.96 -10.66 0.56
C GLU A 104 17.28 -10.90 -0.18
N THR A 105 18.38 -10.34 0.36
CA THR A 105 19.75 -10.53 -0.12
C THR A 105 20.74 -10.64 1.05
N ALA A 106 22.01 -10.81 0.74
CA ALA A 106 23.06 -10.75 1.77
C ALA A 106 23.14 -9.35 2.45
N ALA A 107 22.62 -8.31 1.81
CA ALA A 107 22.53 -6.96 2.38
C ALA A 107 21.34 -6.78 3.33
N SER A 108 20.37 -7.70 3.34
CA SER A 108 19.23 -7.73 4.27
C SER A 108 19.64 -8.22 5.66
N LEU A 109 20.75 -7.69 6.19
CA LEU A 109 21.27 -8.10 7.49
C LEU A 109 20.47 -7.51 8.64
N PRO A 110 20.42 -8.16 9.82
CA PRO A 110 19.87 -7.55 11.01
C PRO A 110 20.47 -6.17 11.26
N ILE A 111 19.62 -5.19 11.60
CA ILE A 111 20.03 -3.80 11.88
C ILE A 111 21.13 -3.75 12.94
N ILE A 112 21.02 -4.58 13.99
CA ILE A 112 22.07 -4.79 14.99
C ILE A 112 22.44 -6.28 14.97
N PRO A 113 23.52 -6.68 14.28
CA PRO A 113 23.89 -8.08 14.15
C PRO A 113 23.99 -8.81 15.49
N PHE A 114 23.40 -9.99 15.57
CA PHE A 114 23.37 -10.87 16.76
C PHE A 114 22.55 -10.37 17.96
N ILE A 115 21.87 -9.20 17.86
CA ILE A 115 21.11 -8.60 18.97
C ILE A 115 19.62 -8.51 18.61
N THR A 116 19.29 -8.10 17.38
CA THR A 116 17.92 -7.92 16.93
C THR A 116 17.59 -8.84 15.75
N PRO A 117 16.34 -9.26 15.56
CA PRO A 117 15.90 -9.94 14.35
C PRO A 117 15.72 -8.97 13.16
N GLY A 118 15.88 -7.66 13.38
CA GLY A 118 15.60 -6.61 12.43
C GLY A 118 16.44 -6.72 11.16
N ARG A 119 15.79 -6.52 10.02
CA ARG A 119 16.40 -6.52 8.69
C ARG A 119 15.66 -5.58 7.76
N ILE A 120 16.30 -5.27 6.64
CA ILE A 120 15.70 -4.53 5.54
C ILE A 120 15.61 -5.42 4.30
N ASP A 121 14.51 -5.36 3.58
CA ASP A 121 14.25 -6.16 2.38
C ASP A 121 13.99 -5.27 1.16
N GLY A 122 13.52 -5.83 0.04
CA GLY A 122 13.34 -5.07 -1.19
C GLY A 122 14.65 -4.73 -1.92
N LEU A 123 15.74 -5.42 -1.61
CA LEU A 123 17.07 -5.19 -2.16
C LEU A 123 17.40 -6.09 -3.36
N GLY A 124 16.74 -7.23 -3.48
CA GLY A 124 16.95 -8.21 -4.53
C GLY A 124 16.52 -7.73 -5.92
N HIS A 125 16.90 -8.49 -6.95
CA HIS A 125 16.47 -8.21 -8.32
C HIS A 125 14.95 -8.03 -8.42
N ILE A 126 14.49 -6.94 -9.02
CA ILE A 126 13.07 -6.57 -9.08
C ILE A 126 12.25 -7.63 -9.83
N GLU A 127 12.81 -8.25 -10.87
CA GLU A 127 12.13 -9.33 -11.60
C GLU A 127 11.86 -10.54 -10.69
N HIS A 128 12.83 -10.90 -9.81
CA HIS A 128 12.67 -11.98 -8.85
C HIS A 128 11.64 -11.60 -7.77
N SER A 129 11.72 -10.39 -7.24
CA SER A 129 10.72 -9.85 -6.31
C SER A 129 9.30 -9.87 -6.87
N ALA A 130 9.14 -9.63 -8.18
CA ALA A 130 7.84 -9.77 -8.85
C ALA A 130 7.37 -11.23 -8.94
N GLU A 131 8.27 -12.21 -9.01
CA GLU A 131 7.93 -13.64 -8.93
C GLU A 131 7.53 -14.06 -7.51
N GLU A 132 8.18 -13.48 -6.49
CA GLU A 132 7.78 -13.65 -5.08
C GLU A 132 6.37 -13.08 -4.86
N LEU A 133 6.08 -11.87 -5.35
CA LEU A 133 4.74 -11.29 -5.33
C LEU A 133 3.71 -12.20 -6.02
N ARG A 134 4.04 -12.74 -7.21
CA ARG A 134 3.18 -13.71 -7.91
C ARG A 134 2.85 -14.92 -7.03
N SER A 135 3.84 -15.45 -6.35
CA SER A 135 3.70 -16.62 -5.49
C SER A 135 2.85 -16.28 -4.26
N PHE A 136 3.08 -15.12 -3.66
CA PHE A 136 2.31 -14.64 -2.52
C PHE A 136 0.84 -14.38 -2.89
N VAL A 137 0.56 -13.67 -3.98
CA VAL A 137 -0.81 -13.44 -4.48
C VAL A 137 -1.53 -14.78 -4.73
N ASN A 138 -0.86 -15.77 -5.32
CA ASN A 138 -1.46 -17.11 -5.51
C ASN A 138 -1.83 -17.76 -4.16
N SER A 139 -0.99 -17.61 -3.13
CA SER A 139 -1.26 -18.11 -1.78
C SER A 139 -2.47 -17.39 -1.17
N VAL A 140 -2.53 -16.06 -1.25
CA VAL A 140 -3.65 -15.25 -0.75
C VAL A 140 -4.96 -15.67 -1.42
N LEU A 141 -5.00 -15.77 -2.74
CA LEU A 141 -6.19 -16.20 -3.49
C LEU A 141 -6.61 -17.63 -3.13
N SER A 142 -5.64 -18.52 -2.91
CA SER A 142 -5.92 -19.91 -2.48
C SER A 142 -6.54 -19.94 -1.07
N LYS A 143 -6.05 -19.12 -0.14
CA LYS A 143 -6.53 -19.05 1.25
C LYS A 143 -7.91 -18.38 1.33
N THR A 144 -8.11 -17.29 0.62
CA THR A 144 -9.32 -16.45 0.70
C THR A 144 -10.45 -16.91 -0.19
N LYS A 145 -10.13 -17.64 -1.27
CA LYS A 145 -11.04 -17.98 -2.38
C LYS A 145 -11.57 -16.76 -3.14
N ALA A 146 -10.93 -15.62 -2.99
CA ALA A 146 -11.23 -14.42 -3.77
C ALA A 146 -10.85 -14.61 -5.25
N ALA A 147 -11.56 -13.92 -6.14
CA ALA A 147 -11.27 -13.98 -7.56
C ALA A 147 -10.03 -13.17 -7.95
N LYS A 148 -9.79 -12.05 -7.25
CA LYS A 148 -8.70 -11.12 -7.47
C LYS A 148 -8.20 -10.56 -6.14
N VAL A 149 -7.08 -9.84 -6.17
CA VAL A 149 -6.56 -9.00 -5.08
C VAL A 149 -6.53 -7.54 -5.52
N ASP A 150 -6.53 -6.63 -4.55
CA ASP A 150 -6.07 -5.25 -4.72
C ASP A 150 -4.64 -5.16 -4.18
N LEU A 151 -3.77 -4.46 -4.90
CA LEU A 151 -2.39 -4.22 -4.50
C LEU A 151 -2.22 -2.77 -4.06
N VAL A 152 -1.60 -2.55 -2.91
CA VAL A 152 -1.16 -1.22 -2.48
C VAL A 152 0.33 -1.30 -2.20
N GLY A 153 1.11 -0.48 -2.88
CA GLY A 153 2.56 -0.50 -2.76
C GLY A 153 3.16 0.88 -2.55
N HIS A 154 4.28 0.94 -1.85
CA HIS A 154 5.04 2.15 -1.62
C HIS A 154 6.35 2.10 -2.41
N SER A 155 6.71 3.20 -3.09
CA SER A 155 8.00 3.32 -3.79
C SER A 155 8.20 2.17 -4.81
N GLN A 156 9.31 1.40 -4.71
CA GLN A 156 9.52 0.17 -5.49
C GLN A 156 8.33 -0.80 -5.39
N GLY A 157 7.71 -0.92 -4.21
CA GLY A 157 6.53 -1.77 -4.03
C GLY A 157 5.29 -1.28 -4.79
N GLY A 158 5.24 -0.01 -5.18
CA GLY A 158 4.23 0.54 -6.09
C GLY A 158 4.59 0.34 -7.57
N MET A 159 5.86 0.21 -7.90
CA MET A 159 6.36 0.04 -9.26
C MET A 159 6.51 -1.44 -9.66
N MET A 160 7.15 -2.27 -8.86
CA MET A 160 7.44 -3.69 -9.14
C MET A 160 6.19 -4.50 -9.54
N PRO A 161 5.01 -4.27 -8.95
CA PRO A 161 3.79 -4.98 -9.35
C PRO A 161 3.40 -4.78 -10.82
N ASN A 162 3.81 -3.69 -11.47
CA ASN A 162 3.57 -3.51 -12.90
C ASN A 162 4.26 -4.60 -13.73
N TYR A 163 5.45 -5.05 -13.31
CA TYR A 163 6.15 -6.17 -13.95
C TYR A 163 5.35 -7.47 -13.79
N TYR A 164 4.86 -7.75 -12.58
CA TYR A 164 3.99 -8.90 -12.32
C TYR A 164 2.72 -8.87 -13.17
N ILE A 165 2.02 -7.73 -13.19
CA ILE A 165 0.76 -7.57 -13.92
C ILE A 165 0.96 -7.75 -15.42
N LYS A 166 1.96 -7.08 -16.01
CA LYS A 166 2.20 -7.03 -17.44
C LYS A 166 2.88 -8.28 -17.98
N LEU A 167 3.88 -8.82 -17.28
CA LEU A 167 4.79 -9.83 -17.81
C LEU A 167 4.66 -11.22 -17.17
N LEU A 168 4.10 -11.31 -15.96
CA LEU A 168 3.98 -12.58 -15.22
C LEU A 168 2.53 -13.09 -15.09
N GLY A 169 1.60 -12.51 -15.86
CA GLY A 169 0.19 -12.95 -15.90
C GLY A 169 -0.66 -12.45 -14.74
N GLY A 170 -0.22 -11.40 -14.03
CA GLY A 170 -0.93 -10.82 -12.89
C GLY A 170 -2.25 -10.16 -13.25
N SER A 171 -2.44 -9.71 -14.50
CA SER A 171 -3.65 -9.00 -14.94
C SER A 171 -4.95 -9.79 -14.73
N ALA A 172 -4.89 -11.11 -14.76
CA ALA A 172 -6.05 -11.97 -14.47
C ALA A 172 -6.40 -12.04 -12.97
N LYS A 173 -5.47 -11.64 -12.08
CA LYS A 173 -5.55 -11.83 -10.63
C LYS A 173 -5.57 -10.53 -9.85
N VAL A 174 -5.21 -9.42 -10.47
CA VAL A 174 -5.21 -8.08 -9.86
C VAL A 174 -6.42 -7.31 -10.34
N ASN A 175 -7.15 -6.70 -9.41
CA ASN A 175 -8.26 -5.80 -9.71
C ASN A 175 -7.74 -4.36 -9.84
N GLU A 176 -6.88 -3.96 -8.90
CA GLU A 176 -6.33 -2.61 -8.82
C GLU A 176 -4.91 -2.62 -8.29
N LEU A 177 -4.08 -1.68 -8.77
CA LEU A 177 -2.78 -1.33 -8.22
C LEU A 177 -2.80 0.13 -7.80
N ILE A 178 -2.58 0.39 -6.51
CA ILE A 178 -2.41 1.72 -5.94
C ILE A 178 -0.96 1.88 -5.53
N GLY A 179 -0.25 2.84 -6.12
CA GLY A 179 1.12 3.18 -5.76
C GLY A 179 1.17 4.48 -4.94
N LEU A 180 1.81 4.42 -3.77
CA LEU A 180 2.22 5.58 -2.98
C LEU A 180 3.65 5.93 -3.38
N ALA A 181 3.88 7.10 -3.95
CA ALA A 181 5.17 7.56 -4.46
C ALA A 181 5.93 6.48 -5.28
N PRO A 182 5.28 5.81 -6.27
CA PRO A 182 5.89 4.68 -6.95
C PRO A 182 7.00 5.12 -7.90
N SER A 183 8.12 4.41 -7.94
CA SER A 183 9.23 4.66 -8.88
C SER A 183 8.93 4.18 -10.31
N ASN A 184 7.73 4.46 -10.85
CA ASN A 184 7.21 3.86 -12.09
C ASN A 184 8.14 4.06 -13.30
N HIS A 185 8.60 5.27 -13.58
CA HIS A 185 9.54 5.55 -14.68
C HIS A 185 11.00 5.62 -14.21
N GLY A 186 11.26 5.08 -13.02
CA GLY A 186 12.57 5.15 -12.38
C GLY A 186 12.87 6.52 -11.80
N THR A 187 14.02 6.61 -11.19
CA THR A 187 14.52 7.85 -10.58
C THR A 187 15.88 8.24 -11.13
N THR A 188 16.36 9.44 -10.79
CA THR A 188 17.71 9.88 -11.09
C THR A 188 18.71 9.27 -10.10
N LEU A 189 20.01 9.31 -10.46
CA LEU A 189 21.08 8.91 -9.54
C LEU A 189 21.07 9.75 -8.26
N ASP A 190 20.77 11.06 -8.38
CA ASP A 190 20.66 11.95 -7.22
C ASP A 190 19.52 11.53 -6.29
N GLY A 191 18.37 11.10 -6.83
CA GLY A 191 17.27 10.57 -6.04
C GLY A 191 17.64 9.29 -5.29
N LEU A 192 18.35 8.36 -5.92
CA LEU A 192 18.85 7.16 -5.24
C LEU A 192 19.86 7.50 -4.14
N THR A 193 20.74 8.48 -4.36
CA THR A 193 21.70 8.95 -3.36
C THR A 193 20.96 9.55 -2.16
N THR A 194 19.97 10.42 -2.41
CA THR A 194 19.13 11.01 -1.37
C THR A 194 18.41 9.92 -0.57
N TYR A 195 17.85 8.92 -1.23
CA TYR A 195 17.22 7.78 -0.55
C TYR A 195 18.17 7.08 0.42
N LEU A 196 19.41 6.84 0.01
CA LEU A 196 20.43 6.22 0.85
C LEU A 196 20.83 7.11 2.05
N GLU A 197 20.83 8.44 1.90
CA GLU A 197 21.17 9.38 2.98
C GLU A 197 20.10 9.45 4.07
N VAL A 198 18.85 9.22 3.74
CA VAL A 198 17.73 9.29 4.70
C VAL A 198 17.71 8.09 5.67
N PHE A 199 18.30 6.96 5.30
CA PHE A 199 18.43 5.83 6.22
C PHE A 199 19.58 6.08 7.21
N PRO A 200 19.31 6.29 8.52
CA PRO A 200 20.33 6.71 9.50
C PRO A 200 21.50 5.71 9.68
N PHE A 201 21.36 4.50 9.18
CA PHE A 201 22.41 3.47 9.20
C PHE A 201 23.09 3.27 7.83
N ALA A 202 22.61 3.98 6.80
CA ALA A 202 23.03 3.79 5.43
C ALA A 202 24.20 4.70 5.01
N GLY A 203 24.30 5.90 5.54
CA GLY A 203 25.09 6.99 4.97
C GLY A 203 26.60 6.75 4.85
N GLU A 204 27.26 5.99 5.73
CA GLU A 204 28.72 5.77 5.66
C GLU A 204 29.11 4.36 5.20
N ILE A 205 28.20 3.40 5.31
CA ILE A 205 28.48 2.00 5.00
C ILE A 205 27.97 1.61 3.61
N ILE A 206 26.97 2.32 3.08
CA ILE A 206 26.07 1.78 2.06
C ILE A 206 26.50 2.03 0.63
N GLY A 207 27.04 3.20 0.26
CA GLY A 207 27.36 3.47 -1.15
C GLY A 207 28.29 2.44 -1.82
N GLY A 208 29.33 1.99 -1.11
CA GLY A 208 30.25 0.95 -1.60
C GLY A 208 29.86 -0.47 -1.18
N LEU A 209 29.12 -0.62 -0.08
CA LEU A 209 28.79 -1.91 0.49
C LEU A 209 27.52 -2.51 -0.13
N LEU A 210 26.55 -1.70 -0.52
CA LEU A 210 25.34 -2.16 -1.22
C LEU A 210 25.67 -2.71 -2.61
N GLU A 211 26.58 -2.09 -3.34
CA GLU A 211 27.08 -2.61 -4.61
C GLU A 211 27.85 -3.91 -4.41
N LEU A 212 28.62 -4.01 -3.31
CA LEU A 212 29.41 -5.19 -2.95
C LEU A 212 28.58 -6.30 -2.30
N LEU A 213 27.56 -5.96 -1.51
CA LEU A 213 26.71 -6.92 -0.78
C LEU A 213 25.43 -7.30 -1.53
N GLY A 214 25.18 -6.72 -2.68
CA GLY A 214 24.11 -7.13 -3.56
C GLY A 214 22.75 -6.48 -3.26
N ALA A 215 22.61 -5.19 -3.55
CA ALA A 215 21.31 -4.50 -3.64
C ALA A 215 20.97 -4.16 -5.10
N PRO A 216 20.81 -5.14 -5.99
CA PRO A 216 20.60 -4.91 -7.42
C PRO A 216 19.32 -4.14 -7.72
N SER A 217 18.35 -4.11 -6.82
CA SER A 217 17.13 -3.31 -7.01
C SER A 217 17.38 -1.82 -7.15
N LEU A 218 18.45 -1.28 -6.53
CA LEU A 218 18.76 0.15 -6.59
C LEU A 218 19.10 0.59 -8.02
N PRO A 219 20.17 0.07 -8.68
CA PRO A 219 20.45 0.46 -10.06
C PRO A 219 19.36 0.03 -11.05
N GLU A 220 18.56 -0.99 -10.74
CA GLU A 220 17.42 -1.36 -11.57
C GLU A 220 16.31 -0.29 -11.57
N GLN A 221 16.20 0.52 -10.52
CA GLN A 221 15.26 1.65 -10.44
C GLN A 221 15.76 2.93 -11.12
N GLU A 222 17.00 2.95 -11.64
CA GLU A 222 17.47 4.10 -12.42
C GLU A 222 16.72 4.23 -13.74
N GLN A 223 16.48 5.47 -14.13
CA GLN A 223 15.92 5.81 -15.46
C GLN A 223 16.78 5.20 -16.56
N GLY A 224 16.14 4.44 -17.46
CA GLY A 224 16.83 3.83 -18.58
C GLY A 224 17.66 2.60 -18.25
N SER A 225 17.57 2.05 -17.05
CA SER A 225 18.13 0.74 -16.69
C SER A 225 17.60 -0.36 -17.61
N ALA A 226 18.24 -1.51 -17.61
CA ALA A 226 17.78 -2.68 -18.38
C ALA A 226 16.37 -3.13 -17.92
N PHE A 227 16.11 -3.09 -16.62
CA PHE A 227 14.81 -3.41 -16.06
C PHE A 227 13.72 -2.43 -16.54
N MET A 228 13.96 -1.11 -16.46
CA MET A 228 13.02 -0.10 -16.94
C MET A 228 12.75 -0.22 -18.44
N LYS A 229 13.78 -0.47 -19.24
CA LYS A 229 13.61 -0.72 -20.69
C LYS A 229 12.78 -1.97 -20.96
N LYS A 230 12.91 -3.01 -20.15
CA LYS A 230 12.10 -4.24 -20.27
C LYS A 230 10.65 -3.99 -19.91
N LEU A 231 10.41 -3.24 -18.84
CA LEU A 231 9.06 -2.92 -18.36
C LEU A 231 8.31 -2.00 -19.33
N PHE A 232 8.97 -0.96 -19.84
CA PHE A 232 8.39 0.06 -20.72
C PHE A 232 8.65 -0.16 -22.22
N GLY A 233 9.40 -1.17 -22.62
CA GLY A 233 9.82 -1.38 -24.01
C GLY A 233 8.70 -1.50 -25.05
N SER A 234 7.47 -1.82 -24.62
CA SER A 234 6.26 -1.82 -25.44
C SER A 234 5.28 -0.69 -25.10
N GLY A 235 5.72 0.35 -24.39
CA GLY A 235 4.92 1.46 -23.87
C GLY A 235 4.57 1.27 -22.39
N GLU A 236 3.65 2.09 -21.90
CA GLU A 236 3.20 2.08 -20.49
C GLU A 236 2.87 0.66 -19.99
N PRO A 237 3.16 0.36 -18.71
CA PRO A 237 2.90 -0.96 -18.15
C PRO A 237 1.42 -1.21 -17.84
N VAL A 238 0.53 -0.36 -18.32
CA VAL A 238 -0.90 -0.40 -18.08
C VAL A 238 -1.56 -1.51 -18.89
N VAL A 239 -2.26 -2.41 -18.22
CA VAL A 239 -2.94 -3.57 -18.83
C VAL A 239 -4.45 -3.41 -18.66
N ALA A 240 -5.19 -3.61 -19.76
CA ALA A 240 -6.64 -3.52 -19.76
C ALA A 240 -7.28 -4.47 -18.71
N GLY A 241 -8.29 -3.99 -18.00
CA GLY A 241 -9.00 -4.75 -16.95
C GLY A 241 -8.37 -4.66 -15.55
N VAL A 242 -7.27 -3.93 -15.41
CA VAL A 242 -6.69 -3.53 -14.11
C VAL A 242 -6.83 -2.01 -13.96
N ARG A 243 -7.22 -1.54 -12.80
CA ARG A 243 -7.19 -0.10 -12.45
C ARG A 243 -5.83 0.26 -11.88
N TYR A 244 -5.35 1.45 -12.19
CA TYR A 244 -4.08 1.96 -11.69
C TYR A 244 -4.28 3.31 -11.04
N VAL A 245 -3.81 3.45 -9.82
CA VAL A 245 -3.83 4.71 -9.08
C VAL A 245 -2.42 5.04 -8.64
N VAL A 246 -2.02 6.27 -8.88
CA VAL A 246 -0.77 6.82 -8.39
C VAL A 246 -1.12 7.97 -7.44
N ILE A 247 -0.64 7.90 -6.22
CA ILE A 247 -0.73 8.95 -5.21
C ILE A 247 0.68 9.44 -4.95
N GLU A 248 0.93 10.72 -5.23
CA GLU A 248 2.27 11.28 -5.31
C GLU A 248 2.34 12.63 -4.59
N THR A 249 3.52 12.98 -4.11
CA THR A 249 3.82 14.28 -3.51
C THR A 249 4.72 15.14 -4.40
N GLU A 250 4.47 16.45 -4.47
CA GLU A 250 5.35 17.40 -5.16
C GLU A 250 6.72 17.55 -4.46
N HIS A 251 6.83 17.05 -3.24
CA HIS A 251 8.04 17.12 -2.40
C HIS A 251 8.86 15.84 -2.45
N ASP A 252 8.59 14.95 -3.42
CA ASP A 252 9.36 13.71 -3.56
C ASP A 252 10.81 14.01 -3.98
N GLU A 253 11.73 13.71 -3.08
CA GLU A 253 13.18 13.88 -3.25
C GLU A 253 13.87 12.60 -3.70
N VAL A 254 13.16 11.48 -3.68
CA VAL A 254 13.65 10.15 -4.07
C VAL A 254 13.27 9.82 -5.51
N VAL A 255 11.99 9.87 -5.84
CA VAL A 255 11.51 9.69 -7.22
C VAL A 255 11.58 11.02 -7.95
N THR A 256 12.73 11.29 -8.54
CA THR A 256 13.01 12.60 -9.17
C THR A 256 13.11 12.51 -10.69
N PRO A 257 12.43 13.43 -11.41
CA PRO A 257 11.38 14.34 -10.90
C PRO A 257 10.14 13.57 -10.45
N TYR A 258 9.37 14.09 -9.49
CA TYR A 258 8.19 13.40 -8.92
C TYR A 258 7.17 12.94 -9.98
N ALA A 259 7.10 13.64 -11.11
CA ALA A 259 6.25 13.26 -12.24
C ALA A 259 6.59 11.89 -12.85
N ASN A 260 7.77 11.33 -12.57
CA ASN A 260 8.15 9.98 -12.98
C ASN A 260 7.30 8.90 -12.30
N ALA A 261 6.63 9.22 -11.20
CA ALA A 261 5.68 8.32 -10.57
C ALA A 261 4.42 8.09 -11.43
N PHE A 262 3.99 9.09 -12.20
CA PHE A 262 2.72 9.06 -12.91
C PHE A 262 2.72 8.09 -14.09
N LEU A 263 1.58 7.41 -14.26
CA LEU A 263 1.31 6.55 -15.41
C LEU A 263 0.36 7.25 -16.38
N SER A 264 0.30 6.79 -17.60
CA SER A 264 -0.66 7.23 -18.61
C SER A 264 -1.41 6.07 -19.23
N GLY A 265 -2.66 6.30 -19.64
CA GLY A 265 -3.49 5.29 -20.28
C GLY A 265 -4.90 5.16 -19.69
N SER A 266 -5.68 4.27 -20.28
CA SER A 266 -7.04 3.99 -19.82
C SER A 266 -7.03 3.27 -18.48
N GLY A 267 -7.85 3.71 -17.53
CA GLY A 267 -7.93 3.12 -16.20
C GLY A 267 -6.85 3.62 -15.23
N VAL A 268 -6.13 4.69 -15.59
CA VAL A 268 -5.16 5.36 -14.73
C VAL A 268 -5.77 6.57 -14.06
N THR A 269 -5.50 6.74 -12.78
CA THR A 269 -5.80 7.93 -11.97
C THR A 269 -4.52 8.38 -11.28
N ASN A 270 -4.09 9.62 -11.55
CA ASN A 270 -2.94 10.23 -10.88
C ASN A 270 -3.44 11.30 -9.90
N ILE A 271 -2.97 11.26 -8.67
CA ILE A 271 -3.36 12.15 -7.57
C ILE A 271 -2.09 12.78 -7.01
N THR A 272 -2.02 14.10 -7.02
CA THR A 272 -0.99 14.86 -6.31
C THR A 272 -1.56 15.35 -5.00
N ILE A 273 -0.91 15.05 -3.89
CA ILE A 273 -1.42 15.38 -2.54
C ILE A 273 -1.59 16.88 -2.37
N GLN A 274 -0.64 17.69 -2.82
CA GLN A 274 -0.69 19.15 -2.71
C GLN A 274 -1.84 19.78 -3.52
N SER A 275 -2.38 19.08 -4.52
CA SER A 275 -3.60 19.52 -5.21
C SER A 275 -4.86 19.49 -4.33
N GLN A 276 -4.85 18.69 -3.28
CA GLN A 276 -5.91 18.58 -2.29
C GLN A 276 -5.54 19.32 -1.00
N CYS A 277 -4.31 19.16 -0.53
CA CYS A 277 -3.78 19.71 0.71
C CYS A 277 -2.50 20.55 0.42
N PRO A 278 -2.64 21.84 -0.01
CA PRO A 278 -1.49 22.65 -0.47
C PRO A 278 -0.42 22.95 0.58
N LYS A 279 -0.67 22.67 1.85
CA LYS A 279 0.29 22.87 2.94
C LYS A 279 0.88 21.57 3.47
N ASP A 280 0.57 20.47 2.82
CA ASP A 280 1.07 19.18 3.20
C ASP A 280 2.57 19.09 2.89
N PRO A 281 3.43 18.90 3.90
CA PRO A 281 4.87 18.83 3.71
C PRO A 281 5.35 17.42 3.35
N VAL A 282 4.45 16.43 3.26
CA VAL A 282 4.85 15.03 3.08
C VAL A 282 5.83 14.87 1.94
N ALA A 283 6.93 14.18 2.21
CA ALA A 283 7.94 13.77 1.25
C ALA A 283 7.87 12.25 1.00
N HIS A 284 8.79 11.69 0.24
CA HIS A 284 8.73 10.31 -0.23
C HIS A 284 8.48 9.29 0.89
N ILE A 285 9.32 9.32 1.92
CA ILE A 285 9.24 8.34 3.03
C ILE A 285 7.95 8.52 3.81
N GLY A 286 7.55 9.75 4.09
CA GLY A 286 6.34 10.03 4.88
C GLY A 286 5.02 9.59 4.26
N MET A 287 5.01 9.15 2.99
CA MET A 287 3.78 8.69 2.32
C MET A 287 3.12 7.49 3.01
N PHE A 288 3.89 6.70 3.78
CA PHE A 288 3.36 5.51 4.47
C PHE A 288 2.44 5.82 5.66
N ASP A 289 2.56 7.03 6.24
CA ASP A 289 1.77 7.48 7.41
C ASP A 289 1.03 8.81 7.18
N ASP A 290 1.06 9.31 5.94
CA ASP A 290 0.37 10.54 5.56
C ASP A 290 -1.14 10.33 5.45
N SER A 291 -1.91 10.96 6.35
CA SER A 291 -3.37 10.76 6.37
C SER A 291 -4.06 11.19 5.07
N PRO A 292 -3.76 12.32 4.41
CA PRO A 292 -4.31 12.64 3.09
C PRO A 292 -4.06 11.56 2.04
N SER A 293 -2.86 11.00 1.98
CA SER A 293 -2.51 9.90 1.07
C SER A 293 -3.32 8.64 1.37
N LEU A 294 -3.39 8.23 2.64
CA LEU A 294 -4.09 7.02 3.06
C LEU A 294 -5.61 7.13 2.93
N GLN A 295 -6.19 8.33 3.09
CA GLN A 295 -7.60 8.59 2.79
C GLN A 295 -7.90 8.44 1.29
N ASN A 296 -6.98 8.83 0.41
CA ASN A 296 -7.09 8.57 -1.03
C ASN A 296 -7.02 7.07 -1.33
N VAL A 297 -6.15 6.29 -0.65
CA VAL A 297 -6.14 4.82 -0.76
C VAL A 297 -7.51 4.24 -0.39
N LEU A 298 -8.08 4.62 0.76
CA LEU A 298 -9.41 4.16 1.19
C LEU A 298 -10.51 4.50 0.17
N ASN A 299 -10.49 5.73 -0.37
CA ASN A 299 -11.44 6.12 -1.40
C ASN A 299 -11.32 5.24 -2.64
N GLN A 300 -10.12 4.95 -3.10
CA GLN A 300 -9.90 4.15 -4.32
C GLN A 300 -10.24 2.67 -4.12
N LEU A 301 -9.94 2.09 -2.97
CA LEU A 301 -10.30 0.71 -2.62
C LEU A 301 -11.81 0.52 -2.41
N SER A 302 -12.59 1.59 -2.28
CA SER A 302 -14.04 1.47 -2.12
C SER A 302 -14.69 0.87 -3.37
N SER A 303 -15.81 0.18 -3.19
CA SER A 303 -16.57 -0.41 -4.31
C SER A 303 -17.11 0.63 -5.29
N SER A 304 -17.12 1.89 -4.91
CA SER A 304 -17.57 3.04 -5.73
C SER A 304 -16.72 4.27 -5.39
N PRO A 305 -15.50 4.37 -5.91
CA PRO A 305 -14.63 5.52 -5.65
C PRO A 305 -15.30 6.85 -6.02
N ASN A 306 -15.22 7.81 -5.12
CA ASN A 306 -15.74 9.16 -5.39
C ASN A 306 -14.69 9.96 -6.20
N PRO A 307 -14.95 10.29 -7.48
CA PRO A 307 -13.99 11.02 -8.31
C PRO A 307 -13.77 12.47 -7.86
N SER A 308 -14.66 12.99 -7.02
CA SER A 308 -14.56 14.34 -6.44
C SER A 308 -14.06 14.31 -4.99
N PHE A 309 -13.51 13.19 -4.54
CA PHE A 309 -13.00 13.04 -3.18
C PHE A 309 -11.92 14.08 -2.87
N LYS A 310 -12.00 14.62 -1.67
CA LYS A 310 -10.99 15.52 -1.10
C LYS A 310 -10.61 15.00 0.28
N ALA A 311 -9.34 14.76 0.48
CA ALA A 311 -8.82 14.34 1.76
C ALA A 311 -8.96 15.44 2.82
N SER A 312 -9.08 15.07 4.06
CA SER A 312 -8.94 15.97 5.21
C SER A 312 -7.46 16.27 5.43
N CYS A 313 -7.10 17.53 5.40
CA CYS A 313 -5.70 17.99 5.50
C CYS A 313 -5.23 18.04 6.96
N THR A 314 -5.06 16.89 7.57
CA THR A 314 -4.62 16.70 8.97
C THR A 314 -3.74 15.47 9.08
N ASN A 315 -2.93 15.37 10.13
CA ASN A 315 -2.03 14.24 10.39
C ASN A 315 -1.14 13.95 9.18
N TYR A 316 -0.39 14.95 8.78
CA TYR A 316 0.55 14.86 7.68
C TYR A 316 1.70 13.90 7.98
N GLY A 317 2.16 13.21 6.95
CA GLY A 317 3.36 12.40 6.97
C GLY A 317 4.63 13.24 7.12
N GLN A 318 5.76 12.56 7.25
CA GLN A 318 7.04 13.23 7.42
C GLN A 318 7.46 13.95 6.12
N GLY A 319 8.02 15.15 6.27
CA GLY A 319 8.63 15.94 5.20
C GLY A 319 10.11 15.61 4.99
N ILE A 320 10.48 14.32 5.09
CA ILE A 320 11.85 13.81 4.94
C ILE A 320 11.89 12.64 3.96
#